data_7041647593d6326a9c7381589f95279a
#
_entry.id   7041647593d6326a9c7381589f95279a
#
_cell.length_a   1.000
_cell.length_b   1.000
_cell.length_c   1.000
_cell.angle_alpha   90.00
_cell.angle_beta   90.00
_cell.angle_gamma   90.00
#
_symmetry.space_group_name_H-M   'P 1'
#
loop_
_entity.id
_entity.type
_entity.pdbx_description
1 polymer ?
#
loop_
_entity_poly.entity_id
_entity_poly.type
_entity_poly.pdbx_seq_one_letter_code
_entity_poly.pdbx_strand_id
1 'polypeptide(L)'
;MSELPELTPDLESGEEGFLIKPEFKPKAIRSFVIRAGRITVGQKNAFDTWWPVFGLGLFKGMINPEQVFGRKAPLVLEIGFGMGDSLLEMARNEPDKNFIGIEVHPPGVGRLINVAGQENLTNLRVYMADAMDVLEDCIPDGAIDRLQLY
;
A
#
# COMPACT_ATOMS: atom_id res chain seq x y z
N MET A 1 0.99 8.79 10.81
CA MET A 1 1.11 7.55 10.05
C MET A 1 0.03 6.56 10.44
N SER A 2 -0.34 5.70 9.52
CA SER A 2 -1.40 4.72 9.77
C SER A 2 -0.93 3.58 10.64
N GLU A 3 -1.87 3.06 11.42
CA GLU A 3 -1.65 1.82 12.15
C GLU A 3 -1.60 0.65 11.18
N LEU A 4 -0.82 -0.37 11.52
CA LEU A 4 -0.78 -1.63 10.79
C LEU A 4 -2.15 -2.30 10.86
N PRO A 5 -2.69 -2.81 9.74
CA PRO A 5 -3.89 -3.65 9.78
C PRO A 5 -3.69 -4.84 10.73
N GLU A 6 -4.76 -5.27 11.36
CA GLU A 6 -4.72 -6.37 12.32
C GLU A 6 -4.13 -7.63 11.69
N LEU A 7 -3.16 -8.23 12.40
CA LEU A 7 -2.52 -9.48 12.01
C LEU A 7 -3.01 -10.60 12.92
N THR A 8 -3.52 -11.66 12.31
CA THR A 8 -4.02 -12.82 13.03
C THR A 8 -3.14 -14.02 12.71
N PRO A 9 -2.67 -14.78 13.72
CA PRO A 9 -1.94 -16.02 13.45
C PRO A 9 -2.78 -17.00 12.63
N ASP A 10 -2.14 -17.63 11.64
CA ASP A 10 -2.80 -18.65 10.81
C ASP A 10 -2.67 -20.02 11.49
N LEU A 11 -3.65 -20.33 12.34
CA LEU A 11 -3.65 -21.57 13.10
C LEU A 11 -4.29 -22.75 12.35
N GLU A 12 -5.03 -22.47 11.28
CA GLU A 12 -5.79 -23.52 10.58
C GLU A 12 -4.94 -24.34 9.60
N SER A 13 -3.95 -23.73 8.99
CA SER A 13 -3.11 -24.40 8.00
C SER A 13 -2.03 -25.30 8.60
N GLY A 14 -1.70 -25.14 9.88
CA GLY A 14 -0.59 -25.82 10.52
C GLY A 14 0.79 -25.29 10.13
N GLU A 15 0.87 -24.26 9.32
CA GLU A 15 2.11 -23.58 8.92
C GLU A 15 2.31 -22.33 9.73
N GLU A 16 3.57 -21.95 9.97
CA GLU A 16 3.87 -20.67 10.57
C GLU A 16 3.53 -19.55 9.61
N GLY A 17 2.74 -18.58 10.08
CA GLY A 17 2.34 -17.46 9.27
C GLY A 17 1.26 -16.63 9.92
N PHE A 18 0.83 -15.64 9.20
CA PHE A 18 -0.18 -14.70 9.67
C PHE A 18 -1.17 -14.41 8.55
N LEU A 19 -2.43 -14.17 8.94
CA LEU A 19 -3.45 -13.67 8.04
C LEU A 19 -3.51 -12.16 8.18
N ILE A 20 -3.55 -11.47 7.04
CA ILE A 20 -3.69 -10.03 6.98
C ILE A 20 -4.74 -9.70 5.92
N LYS A 21 -5.61 -8.74 6.23
CA LYS A 21 -6.71 -8.35 5.36
C LYS A 21 -6.53 -6.92 4.90
N PRO A 22 -6.63 -6.65 3.59
CA PRO A 22 -6.65 -5.28 3.09
C PRO A 22 -7.83 -4.48 3.64
N GLU A 23 -7.68 -3.18 3.70
CA GLU A 23 -8.75 -2.29 4.11
C GLU A 23 -9.76 -2.09 2.97
N PHE A 24 -11.04 -2.03 3.32
CA PHE A 24 -12.11 -1.73 2.38
C PHE A 24 -13.32 -1.19 3.14
N LYS A 25 -14.15 -0.41 2.44
CA LYS A 25 -15.44 0.00 2.99
C LYS A 25 -16.45 -1.14 2.80
N PRO A 26 -17.35 -1.38 3.77
CA PRO A 26 -18.44 -2.33 3.57
C PRO A 26 -19.29 -1.91 2.37
N LYS A 27 -19.53 -2.85 1.45
CA LYS A 27 -20.38 -2.66 0.26
C LYS A 27 -21.25 -3.88 0.07
N ALA A 28 -22.48 -3.66 -0.41
CA ALA A 28 -23.40 -4.74 -0.68
C ALA A 28 -22.93 -5.63 -1.85
N ILE A 29 -22.31 -5.03 -2.86
CA ILE A 29 -21.81 -5.72 -4.05
C ILE A 29 -20.37 -5.26 -4.32
N ARG A 30 -19.51 -6.24 -4.61
CA ARG A 30 -18.13 -5.97 -5.05
C ARG A 30 -17.87 -6.72 -6.34
N SER A 31 -17.07 -6.10 -7.23
CA SER A 31 -16.65 -6.71 -8.48
C SER A 31 -15.59 -7.81 -8.28
N PHE A 32 -14.98 -7.89 -7.11
CA PHE A 32 -13.99 -8.91 -6.77
C PHE A 32 -14.09 -9.24 -5.28
N VAL A 33 -13.58 -10.42 -4.92
CA VAL A 33 -13.59 -10.88 -3.53
C VAL A 33 -12.30 -10.43 -2.85
N ILE A 34 -12.44 -9.67 -1.75
CA ILE A 34 -11.31 -9.29 -0.90
C ILE A 34 -11.16 -10.36 0.17
N ARG A 35 -10.00 -11.01 0.21
CA ARG A 35 -9.70 -12.05 1.18
C ARG A 35 -8.49 -11.68 2.01
N ALA A 36 -8.44 -12.20 3.24
CA ALA A 36 -7.22 -12.19 4.00
C ALA A 36 -6.15 -12.94 3.22
N GLY A 37 -4.98 -12.36 3.06
CA GLY A 37 -3.82 -12.99 2.47
C GLY A 37 -2.94 -13.59 3.55
N ARG A 38 -2.22 -14.66 3.21
CA ARG A 38 -1.24 -15.26 4.12
C ARG A 38 0.12 -14.62 3.90
N ILE A 39 0.77 -14.24 4.99
CA ILE A 39 2.14 -13.75 4.97
C ILE A 39 3.01 -14.62 5.88
N THR A 40 4.28 -14.71 5.54
CA THR A 40 5.28 -15.44 6.34
C THR A 40 5.69 -14.60 7.57
N VAL A 41 6.43 -15.23 8.48
CA VAL A 41 7.04 -14.54 9.61
C VAL A 41 7.97 -13.41 9.14
N GLY A 42 8.76 -13.66 8.08
CA GLY A 42 9.64 -12.64 7.51
C GLY A 42 8.88 -11.47 6.93
N GLN A 43 7.76 -11.73 6.26
CA GLN A 43 6.89 -10.67 5.73
C GLN A 43 6.22 -9.89 6.85
N LYS A 44 5.79 -10.58 7.93
CA LYS A 44 5.26 -9.89 9.12
C LYS A 44 6.29 -8.91 9.69
N ASN A 45 7.55 -9.34 9.78
CA ASN A 45 8.62 -8.47 10.26
C ASN A 45 8.81 -7.25 9.35
N ALA A 46 8.67 -7.43 8.04
CA ALA A 46 8.70 -6.31 7.09
C ALA A 46 7.55 -5.33 7.32
N PHE A 47 6.33 -5.84 7.55
CA PHE A 47 5.19 -5.00 7.90
C PHE A 47 5.43 -4.25 9.21
N ASP A 48 5.89 -4.93 10.25
CA ASP A 48 6.15 -4.31 11.55
C ASP A 48 7.19 -3.18 11.44
N THR A 49 8.22 -3.38 10.62
CA THR A 49 9.32 -2.41 10.46
C THR A 49 8.93 -1.26 9.54
N TRP A 50 8.31 -1.56 8.39
CA TRP A 50 8.20 -0.62 7.28
C TRP A 50 6.81 -0.04 7.06
N TRP A 51 5.75 -0.70 7.51
CA TRP A 51 4.41 -0.11 7.38
C TRP A 51 4.30 1.25 8.05
N PRO A 52 4.87 1.48 9.25
CA PRO A 52 4.85 2.81 9.85
C PRO A 52 5.51 3.89 9.00
N VAL A 53 6.41 3.51 8.10
CA VAL A 53 7.11 4.44 7.20
C VAL A 53 6.33 4.69 5.90
N PHE A 54 5.84 3.62 5.27
CA PHE A 54 5.26 3.69 3.92
C PHE A 54 3.75 3.59 3.88
N GLY A 55 3.13 3.04 4.90
CA GLY A 55 1.70 2.74 4.90
C GLY A 55 0.82 3.96 5.05
N LEU A 56 -0.28 3.96 4.27
CA LEU A 56 -1.36 4.93 4.40
C LEU A 56 -2.64 4.18 4.73
N GLY A 57 -3.51 4.76 5.55
CA GLY A 57 -4.75 4.13 5.99
C GLY A 57 -5.97 4.65 5.26
N LEU A 58 -6.78 3.74 4.72
CA LEU A 58 -8.04 4.08 4.06
C LEU A 58 -8.94 4.93 4.97
N PHE A 59 -9.05 4.54 6.23
CA PHE A 59 -9.97 5.18 7.18
C PHE A 59 -9.43 6.46 7.82
N LYS A 60 -8.22 6.85 7.47
CA LYS A 60 -7.66 8.16 7.88
C LYS A 60 -8.19 9.31 7.03
N GLY A 61 -8.92 9.01 5.96
CA GLY A 61 -9.58 9.99 5.11
C GLY A 61 -8.65 10.66 4.10
N MET A 62 -9.08 11.84 3.67
CA MET A 62 -8.41 12.59 2.62
C MET A 62 -6.99 12.97 3.00
N ILE A 63 -6.02 12.65 2.15
CA ILE A 63 -4.63 13.04 2.38
C ILE A 63 -4.32 14.43 1.81
N ASN A 64 -3.27 15.03 2.36
CA ASN A 64 -2.59 16.15 1.73
C ASN A 64 -1.23 15.60 1.23
N PRO A 65 -1.05 15.41 -0.10
CA PRO A 65 0.18 14.80 -0.62
C PRO A 65 1.45 15.53 -0.21
N GLU A 66 1.42 16.85 -0.11
CA GLU A 66 2.59 17.62 0.32
C GLU A 66 3.00 17.30 1.76
N GLN A 67 2.01 17.09 2.65
CA GLN A 67 2.30 16.66 4.01
C GLN A 67 2.79 15.22 4.08
N VAL A 68 2.20 14.34 3.28
CA VAL A 68 2.57 12.91 3.27
C VAL A 68 4.03 12.72 2.88
N PHE A 69 4.48 13.43 1.84
CA PHE A 69 5.84 13.28 1.32
C PHE A 69 6.81 14.33 1.84
N GLY A 70 6.33 15.35 2.54
CA GLY A 70 7.17 16.44 3.05
C GLY A 70 7.68 17.38 1.97
N ARG A 71 7.09 17.35 0.79
CA ARG A 71 7.46 18.21 -0.35
C ARG A 71 6.33 18.30 -1.36
N LYS A 72 6.39 19.32 -2.19
CA LYS A 72 5.50 19.45 -3.34
C LYS A 72 6.19 18.85 -4.57
N ALA A 73 5.57 17.85 -5.17
CA ALA A 73 6.08 17.18 -6.38
C ALA A 73 4.91 16.57 -7.14
N PRO A 74 5.08 16.27 -8.44
CA PRO A 74 4.06 15.56 -9.19
C PRO A 74 3.73 14.21 -8.53
N LEU A 75 2.45 13.86 -8.51
CA LEU A 75 1.97 12.63 -7.89
C LEU A 75 1.58 11.60 -8.96
N VAL A 76 2.19 10.43 -8.86
CA VAL A 76 1.88 9.27 -9.69
C VAL A 76 1.18 8.22 -8.83
N LEU A 77 0.04 7.74 -9.31
CA LEU A 77 -0.72 6.69 -8.64
C LEU A 77 -0.68 5.42 -9.48
N GLU A 78 -0.28 4.29 -8.89
CA GLU A 78 -0.34 2.99 -9.56
C GLU A 78 -1.29 2.06 -8.82
N ILE A 79 -2.25 1.49 -9.56
CA ILE A 79 -3.24 0.56 -9.03
C ILE A 79 -2.87 -0.85 -9.45
N GLY A 80 -2.89 -1.79 -8.48
CA GLY A 80 -2.63 -3.19 -8.74
C GLY A 80 -1.17 -3.48 -9.01
N PHE A 81 -0.27 -2.95 -8.19
CA PHE A 81 1.18 -3.06 -8.45
C PHE A 81 1.75 -4.48 -8.28
N GLY A 82 0.96 -5.45 -7.80
CA GLY A 82 1.42 -6.83 -7.61
C GLY A 82 2.58 -6.95 -6.63
N MET A 83 3.73 -7.43 -7.09
CA MET A 83 4.94 -7.55 -6.28
C MET A 83 5.78 -6.26 -6.24
N GLY A 84 5.39 -5.26 -7.04
CA GLY A 84 5.91 -3.91 -6.94
C GLY A 84 7.17 -3.61 -7.74
N ASP A 85 7.64 -4.52 -8.60
CA ASP A 85 8.89 -4.29 -9.35
C ASP A 85 8.85 -3.04 -10.22
N SER A 86 7.76 -2.85 -10.96
CA SER A 86 7.58 -1.66 -11.82
C SER A 86 7.53 -0.38 -11.00
N LEU A 87 6.77 -0.40 -9.90
CA LEU A 87 6.63 0.76 -9.03
C LEU A 87 7.95 1.14 -8.36
N LEU A 88 8.71 0.15 -7.90
CA LEU A 88 10.04 0.38 -7.33
C LEU A 88 10.98 1.00 -8.35
N GLU A 89 10.98 0.47 -9.57
CA GLU A 89 11.83 1.01 -10.65
C GLU A 89 11.49 2.47 -10.96
N MET A 90 10.20 2.79 -11.06
CA MET A 90 9.77 4.17 -11.29
C MET A 90 10.21 5.09 -10.16
N ALA A 91 10.04 4.67 -8.92
CA ALA A 91 10.42 5.49 -7.77
C ALA A 91 11.94 5.75 -7.72
N ARG A 92 12.74 4.74 -8.07
CA ARG A 92 14.20 4.89 -8.16
C ARG A 92 14.63 5.86 -9.27
N ASN A 93 13.99 5.74 -10.43
CA ASN A 93 14.38 6.46 -11.64
C ASN A 93 13.80 7.87 -11.72
N GLU A 94 12.74 8.15 -10.96
CA GLU A 94 12.06 9.44 -10.97
C GLU A 94 11.99 10.02 -9.55
N PRO A 95 13.14 10.35 -8.95
CA PRO A 95 13.19 10.83 -7.56
C PRO A 95 12.54 12.20 -7.36
N ASP A 96 12.26 12.92 -8.45
CA ASP A 96 11.56 14.20 -8.47
C ASP A 96 10.03 14.07 -8.38
N LYS A 97 9.51 12.85 -8.42
CA LYS A 97 8.07 12.57 -8.33
C LYS A 97 7.74 11.81 -7.07
N ASN A 98 6.49 11.93 -6.63
CA ASN A 98 5.94 11.16 -5.54
C ASN A 98 5.07 10.03 -6.09
N PHE A 99 5.16 8.84 -5.47
CA PHE A 99 4.45 7.65 -5.92
C PHE A 99 3.57 7.10 -4.81
N ILE A 100 2.32 6.78 -5.13
CA ILE A 100 1.42 6.03 -4.26
C ILE A 100 0.99 4.77 -5.00
N GLY A 101 1.25 3.62 -4.39
CA GLY A 101 0.76 2.34 -4.89
C GLY A 101 -0.46 1.87 -4.10
N ILE A 102 -1.40 1.22 -4.78
CA ILE A 102 -2.58 0.62 -4.17
C ILE A 102 -2.63 -0.85 -4.57
N GLU A 103 -2.71 -1.74 -3.60
CA GLU A 103 -2.75 -3.18 -3.84
C GLU A 103 -3.52 -3.88 -2.73
N VAL A 104 -4.22 -4.96 -3.07
CA VAL A 104 -4.96 -5.78 -2.11
C VAL A 104 -4.24 -7.10 -1.77
N HIS A 105 -3.11 -7.38 -2.41
CA HIS A 105 -2.34 -8.63 -2.23
C HIS A 105 -1.27 -8.44 -1.16
N PRO A 106 -1.47 -8.94 0.07
CA PRO A 106 -0.56 -8.65 1.18
C PRO A 106 0.90 -9.07 0.94
N PRO A 107 1.22 -10.23 0.34
CA PRO A 107 2.61 -10.57 0.05
C PRO A 107 3.30 -9.55 -0.86
N GLY A 108 2.58 -9.03 -1.84
CA GLY A 108 3.11 -7.99 -2.74
C GLY A 108 3.39 -6.69 -2.02
N VAL A 109 2.48 -6.27 -1.15
CA VAL A 109 2.67 -5.07 -0.33
C VAL A 109 3.88 -5.25 0.60
N GLY A 110 3.97 -6.40 1.27
CA GLY A 110 5.10 -6.70 2.16
C GLY A 110 6.44 -6.65 1.44
N ARG A 111 6.51 -7.25 0.24
CA ARG A 111 7.72 -7.20 -0.57
C ARG A 111 8.08 -5.78 -0.98
N LEU A 112 7.10 -5.01 -1.45
CA LEU A 112 7.33 -3.63 -1.88
C LEU A 112 7.93 -2.77 -0.76
N ILE A 113 7.30 -2.78 0.42
CA ILE A 113 7.75 -1.93 1.52
C ILE A 113 9.10 -2.40 2.08
N ASN A 114 9.37 -3.71 2.06
CA ASN A 114 10.65 -4.23 2.49
C ASN A 114 11.79 -3.74 1.59
N VAL A 115 11.62 -3.85 0.27
CA VAL A 115 12.63 -3.40 -0.69
C VAL A 115 12.77 -1.87 -0.62
N ALA A 116 11.66 -1.15 -0.59
CA ALA A 116 11.69 0.31 -0.49
C ALA A 116 12.42 0.78 0.77
N GLY A 117 12.18 0.10 1.89
CA GLY A 117 12.85 0.41 3.16
C GLY A 117 14.34 0.14 3.12
N GLN A 118 14.74 -1.00 2.58
CA GLN A 118 16.16 -1.37 2.46
C GLN A 118 16.91 -0.41 1.53
N GLU A 119 16.24 0.12 0.51
CA GLU A 119 16.83 1.09 -0.43
C GLU A 119 16.66 2.54 0.01
N ASN A 120 16.04 2.78 1.13
CA ASN A 120 15.80 4.14 1.67
C ASN A 120 15.03 5.05 0.70
N LEU A 121 14.05 4.50 -0.02
CA LEU A 121 13.20 5.30 -0.89
C LEU A 121 12.30 6.20 -0.04
N THR A 122 12.23 7.48 -0.38
CA THR A 122 11.44 8.47 0.36
C THR A 122 10.20 8.94 -0.41
N ASN A 123 10.15 8.63 -1.70
CA ASN A 123 9.10 9.12 -2.61
C ASN A 123 8.02 8.08 -2.90
N LEU A 124 7.79 7.14 -1.99
CA LEU A 124 6.84 6.06 -2.16
C LEU A 124 5.96 5.90 -0.91
N ARG A 125 4.66 5.72 -1.12
CA ARG A 125 3.71 5.34 -0.07
C ARG A 125 2.74 4.30 -0.62
N VAL A 126 2.06 3.59 0.27
CA VAL A 126 1.26 2.42 -0.11
C VAL A 126 -0.07 2.40 0.66
N TYR A 127 -1.15 2.16 -0.07
CA TYR A 127 -2.41 1.68 0.50
C TYR A 127 -2.54 0.18 0.26
N MET A 128 -2.85 -0.56 1.32
CA MET A 128 -3.28 -1.95 1.18
C MET A 128 -4.80 -1.98 1.34
N ALA A 129 -5.51 -1.68 0.25
CA ALA A 129 -6.92 -1.38 0.29
C ALA A 129 -7.56 -1.54 -1.10
N ASP A 130 -8.89 -1.46 -1.13
CA ASP A 130 -9.65 -1.39 -2.36
C ASP A 130 -9.38 -0.04 -3.04
N ALA A 131 -8.98 -0.08 -4.31
CA ALA A 131 -8.60 1.12 -5.05
C ALA A 131 -9.75 2.12 -5.19
N MET A 132 -10.98 1.65 -5.40
CA MET A 132 -12.14 2.54 -5.54
C MET A 132 -12.40 3.28 -4.24
N ASP A 133 -12.27 2.59 -3.11
CA ASP A 133 -12.44 3.21 -1.79
C ASP A 133 -11.36 4.27 -1.55
N VAL A 134 -10.12 3.99 -1.92
CA VAL A 134 -9.01 4.95 -1.79
C VAL A 134 -9.26 6.19 -2.66
N LEU A 135 -9.64 5.98 -3.91
CA LEU A 135 -9.89 7.09 -4.83
C LEU A 135 -11.04 7.98 -4.37
N GLU A 136 -12.10 7.38 -3.84
CA GLU A 136 -13.27 8.12 -3.34
C GLU A 136 -12.95 8.92 -2.07
N ASP A 137 -12.24 8.30 -1.12
CA ASP A 137 -12.15 8.81 0.25
C ASP A 137 -10.82 9.47 0.61
N CYS A 138 -9.76 9.19 -0.14
CA CYS A 138 -8.41 9.55 0.29
C CYS A 138 -7.67 10.49 -0.66
N ILE A 139 -8.00 10.48 -1.94
CA ILE A 139 -7.24 11.23 -2.94
C ILE A 139 -8.01 12.51 -3.31
N PRO A 140 -7.44 13.69 -3.07
CA PRO A 140 -8.08 14.95 -3.45
C PRO A 140 -8.28 15.07 -4.96
N ASP A 141 -9.36 15.74 -5.36
CA ASP A 141 -9.62 16.01 -6.77
C ASP A 141 -8.46 16.82 -7.37
N GLY A 142 -8.02 16.40 -8.55
CA GLY A 142 -6.94 17.08 -9.26
C GLY A 142 -5.54 16.85 -8.70
N ALA A 143 -5.38 15.98 -7.70
CA ALA A 143 -4.08 15.72 -7.09
C ALA A 143 -3.18 14.81 -7.91
N ILE A 144 -3.76 13.95 -8.77
CA ILE A 144 -3.01 12.96 -9.53
C ILE A 144 -2.52 13.55 -10.84
N ASP A 145 -1.22 13.49 -11.09
CA ASP A 145 -0.60 13.94 -12.34
C ASP A 145 -0.49 12.81 -13.35
N ARG A 146 -0.35 11.56 -12.87
CA ARG A 146 -0.29 10.37 -13.73
C ARG A 146 -0.92 9.18 -13.01
N LEU A 147 -1.82 8.48 -13.71
CA LEU A 147 -2.45 7.26 -13.22
C LEU A 147 -1.95 6.09 -14.06
N GLN A 148 -1.52 5.04 -13.39
CA GLN A 148 -1.08 3.81 -14.03
C GLN A 148 -1.87 2.62 -13.48
N LEU A 149 -2.25 1.73 -14.39
CA LEU A 149 -2.88 0.45 -14.06
C LEU A 149 -1.89 -0.65 -14.42
N TYR A 150 -1.68 -1.53 -13.48
CA TYR A 150 -0.82 -2.69 -13.70
C TYR A 150 -1.61 -3.84 -14.31
#